data_473af679f88c3b51fe2d9cc6e867a0a8
#
_entry.id   473af679f88c3b51fe2d9cc6e867a0a8
#
_cell.length_a   1.000
_cell.length_b   1.000
_cell.length_c   1.000
_cell.angle_alpha   90.00
_cell.angle_beta   90.00
_cell.angle_gamma   90.00
#
_symmetry.space_group_name_H-M   'P 1'
#
loop_
_entity.id
_entity.type
_entity.pdbx_description
1 polymer ?
#
loop_
_entity_poly.entity_id
_entity_poly.type
_entity_poly.pdbx_seq_one_letter_code
_entity_poly.pdbx_strand_id
1 'polypeptide(L)'
;MPLPAPAPTGSDRTDADPALPPLTLPDLTLRVAGRPLATLRGLTLRPGEVLHLHGPNGVGKTTLLRVLAGEQPGGDGVRVAGYTPGSLPARAATAWVPTDAPLPDDLSAGEFLHFTAALWSRPVAPLLTLAGALGLNRWLDVWPQELSRGTRQKVALSAALGLELPLTLLDEPFGTLDADSRAALLDAMQRRAAAGGALVVTTHGSELTPLRPRTLTLDPA
;
A
#
# COMPACT_ATOMS: atom_id res chain seq x y z
N MET A 1 30.71 18.73 -25.56
CA MET A 1 30.15 18.45 -24.25
C MET A 1 30.41 16.97 -23.93
N PRO A 2 31.08 16.65 -22.83
CA PRO A 2 31.25 15.26 -22.43
C PRO A 2 29.89 14.70 -21.97
N LEU A 3 29.63 13.45 -22.35
CA LEU A 3 28.49 12.66 -21.90
C LEU A 3 28.45 12.58 -20.37
N PRO A 4 27.27 12.67 -19.72
CA PRO A 4 27.17 12.45 -18.28
C PRO A 4 27.66 11.04 -17.94
N ALA A 5 28.35 10.94 -16.81
CA ALA A 5 28.87 9.67 -16.29
C ALA A 5 27.71 8.65 -16.15
N PRO A 6 27.97 7.35 -16.39
CA PRO A 6 26.97 6.31 -16.19
C PRO A 6 26.51 6.33 -14.73
N ALA A 7 25.19 6.15 -14.54
CA ALA A 7 24.61 6.01 -13.23
C ALA A 7 25.31 4.90 -12.42
N PRO A 8 25.45 5.01 -11.10
CA PRO A 8 26.13 4.02 -10.29
C PRO A 8 25.45 2.67 -10.48
N THR A 9 26.23 1.73 -11.01
CA THR A 9 25.84 0.33 -11.15
C THR A 9 25.68 -0.27 -9.75
N GLY A 10 24.46 -0.64 -9.47
CA GLY A 10 23.92 -1.41 -8.40
C GLY A 10 24.83 -2.10 -7.39
N SER A 11 24.53 -1.91 -6.14
CA SER A 11 24.57 -2.88 -5.04
C SER A 11 24.12 -2.24 -3.72
N ASP A 12 23.55 -1.04 -3.77
CA ASP A 12 22.96 -0.41 -2.57
C ASP A 12 21.43 -0.53 -2.56
N ARG A 13 20.94 -1.70 -2.98
CA ARG A 13 19.56 -2.10 -2.70
C ARG A 13 19.54 -2.57 -1.28
N THR A 14 19.11 -1.72 -0.38
CA THR A 14 18.65 -2.12 0.95
C THR A 14 17.37 -2.94 0.75
N ASP A 15 17.52 -4.24 0.42
CA ASP A 15 16.46 -5.20 0.69
C ASP A 15 16.15 -5.04 2.18
N ALA A 16 14.87 -4.76 2.50
CA ALA A 16 14.46 -4.58 3.88
C ALA A 16 14.95 -5.82 4.66
N ASP A 17 15.68 -5.61 5.75
CA ASP A 17 16.19 -6.71 6.57
C ASP A 17 14.97 -7.56 7.02
N PRO A 18 14.88 -8.83 6.59
CA PRO A 18 13.73 -9.68 6.91
C PRO A 18 13.59 -9.94 8.42
N ALA A 19 14.61 -9.61 9.21
CA ALA A 19 14.57 -9.67 10.67
C ALA A 19 13.81 -8.49 11.30
N LEU A 20 13.61 -7.38 10.55
CA LEU A 20 12.92 -6.21 11.07
C LEU A 20 11.39 -6.30 10.83
N PRO A 21 10.57 -5.88 11.82
CA PRO A 21 9.12 -5.85 11.63
C PRO A 21 8.74 -4.91 10.48
N PRO A 22 7.78 -5.29 9.62
CA PRO A 22 7.26 -4.42 8.56
C PRO A 22 6.75 -3.07 9.06
N LEU A 23 6.17 -3.04 10.28
CA LEU A 23 5.68 -1.81 10.89
C LEU A 23 5.84 -1.87 12.41
N THR A 24 6.39 -0.80 13.00
CA THR A 24 6.36 -0.54 14.44
C THR A 24 5.72 0.82 14.69
N LEU A 25 4.64 0.83 15.45
CA LEU A 25 3.93 2.02 15.92
C LEU A 25 4.18 2.18 17.42
N PRO A 26 4.66 3.33 17.91
CA PRO A 26 4.60 3.67 19.32
C PRO A 26 3.17 4.06 19.73
N ASP A 27 2.94 4.31 21.00
CA ASP A 27 1.78 5.10 21.42
C ASP A 27 1.90 6.48 20.76
N LEU A 28 0.87 6.90 20.05
CA LEU A 28 0.94 8.06 19.18
C LEU A 28 -0.32 8.93 19.30
N THR A 29 -0.12 10.24 19.38
CA THR A 29 -1.17 11.23 19.10
C THR A 29 -0.98 11.78 17.70
N LEU A 30 -1.86 11.36 16.79
CA LEU A 30 -1.88 11.86 15.42
C LEU A 30 -2.30 13.32 15.42
N ARG A 31 -1.56 14.18 14.68
CA ARG A 31 -1.82 15.63 14.60
C ARG A 31 -1.97 16.08 13.15
N VAL A 32 -2.88 17.03 12.93
CA VAL A 32 -3.04 17.72 11.65
C VAL A 32 -2.98 19.21 11.90
N ALA A 33 -2.08 19.91 11.20
CA ALA A 33 -1.84 21.34 11.41
C ALA A 33 -1.62 21.72 12.91
N GLY A 34 -0.90 20.86 13.63
CA GLY A 34 -0.60 21.04 15.05
C GLY A 34 -1.73 20.67 16.02
N ARG A 35 -2.95 20.40 15.54
CA ARG A 35 -4.09 20.03 16.37
C ARG A 35 -4.15 18.50 16.53
N PRO A 36 -4.40 17.98 17.73
CA PRO A 36 -4.61 16.55 17.93
C PRO A 36 -5.87 16.11 17.16
N LEU A 37 -5.76 14.97 16.48
CA LEU A 37 -6.85 14.38 15.68
C LEU A 37 -7.31 13.06 16.28
N ALA A 38 -6.37 12.18 16.58
CA ALA A 38 -6.64 10.87 17.13
C ALA A 38 -5.49 10.38 18.02
N THR A 39 -5.82 9.47 18.92
CA THR A 39 -4.84 8.71 19.69
C THR A 39 -4.90 7.24 19.29
N LEU A 40 -3.79 6.56 19.38
CA LEU A 40 -3.70 5.12 19.17
C LEU A 40 -2.66 4.50 20.12
N ARG A 41 -2.92 3.26 20.51
CA ARG A 41 -1.95 2.45 21.24
C ARG A 41 -0.95 1.84 20.29
N GLY A 42 0.30 1.81 20.70
CA GLY A 42 1.38 1.25 19.91
C GLY A 42 1.22 -0.24 19.66
N LEU A 43 1.75 -0.68 18.55
CA LEU A 43 1.83 -2.09 18.18
C LEU A 43 3.02 -2.35 17.24
N THR A 44 3.41 -3.60 17.19
CA THR A 44 4.30 -4.11 16.15
C THR A 44 3.53 -5.06 15.27
N LEU A 45 3.58 -4.83 13.94
CA LEU A 45 3.01 -5.72 12.93
C LEU A 45 4.11 -6.63 12.41
N ARG A 46 3.87 -7.93 12.48
CA ARG A 46 4.83 -8.96 12.05
C ARG A 46 4.61 -9.33 10.58
N PRO A 47 5.61 -9.95 9.94
CA PRO A 47 5.40 -10.55 8.61
C PRO A 47 4.19 -11.48 8.60
N GLY A 48 3.34 -11.35 7.56
CA GLY A 48 2.13 -12.15 7.41
C GLY A 48 0.91 -11.66 8.17
N GLU A 49 1.03 -10.65 9.02
CA GLU A 49 -0.12 -10.12 9.76
C GLU A 49 -0.92 -9.11 8.92
N VAL A 50 -2.23 -9.14 9.11
CA VAL A 50 -3.18 -8.15 8.56
C VAL A 50 -3.70 -7.29 9.70
N LEU A 51 -3.59 -5.98 9.57
CA LEU A 51 -4.10 -4.99 10.52
C LEU A 51 -5.32 -4.28 9.93
N HIS A 52 -6.45 -4.41 10.57
CA HIS A 52 -7.65 -3.59 10.30
C HIS A 52 -7.56 -2.30 11.11
N LEU A 53 -7.40 -1.19 10.41
CA LEU A 53 -7.44 0.13 11.02
C LEU A 53 -8.90 0.59 11.13
N HIS A 54 -9.42 0.59 12.35
CA HIS A 54 -10.83 0.84 12.66
C HIS A 54 -11.03 2.21 13.33
N GLY A 55 -12.23 2.76 13.19
CA GLY A 55 -12.65 4.01 13.83
C GLY A 55 -13.70 4.75 13.01
N PRO A 56 -14.36 5.76 13.57
CA PRO A 56 -15.40 6.53 12.89
C PRO A 56 -14.85 7.30 11.69
N ASN A 57 -15.76 7.78 10.83
CA ASN A 57 -15.37 8.64 9.71
C ASN A 57 -14.76 9.95 10.24
N GLY A 58 -13.69 10.39 9.57
CA GLY A 58 -12.98 11.62 9.94
C GLY A 58 -12.02 11.49 11.13
N VAL A 59 -11.93 10.34 11.81
CA VAL A 59 -11.02 10.15 12.96
C VAL A 59 -9.53 10.16 12.59
N GLY A 60 -9.18 10.05 11.30
CA GLY A 60 -7.78 10.13 10.87
C GLY A 60 -7.19 8.83 10.30
N LYS A 61 -8.00 7.83 9.94
CA LYS A 61 -7.51 6.58 9.34
C LYS A 61 -6.63 6.84 8.11
N THR A 62 -7.15 7.56 7.12
CA THR A 62 -6.39 7.96 5.92
C THR A 62 -5.16 8.80 6.27
N THR A 63 -5.26 9.68 7.27
CA THR A 63 -4.12 10.50 7.73
C THR A 63 -3.02 9.62 8.29
N LEU A 64 -3.36 8.61 9.11
CA LEU A 64 -2.37 7.65 9.60
C LEU A 64 -1.73 6.88 8.45
N LEU A 65 -2.51 6.38 7.49
CA LEU A 65 -1.97 5.68 6.31
C LEU A 65 -1.00 6.57 5.52
N ARG A 66 -1.31 7.86 5.34
CA ARG A 66 -0.40 8.83 4.69
C ARG A 66 0.87 9.08 5.49
N VAL A 67 0.79 9.10 6.82
CA VAL A 67 1.98 9.18 7.68
C VAL A 67 2.85 7.93 7.50
N LEU A 68 2.25 6.74 7.48
CA LEU A 68 2.97 5.48 7.25
C LEU A 68 3.60 5.40 5.85
N ALA A 69 2.91 5.91 4.84
CA ALA A 69 3.42 6.03 3.47
C ALA A 69 4.52 7.09 3.33
N GLY A 70 4.69 7.95 4.33
CA GLY A 70 5.66 9.05 4.31
C GLY A 70 5.22 10.24 3.46
N GLU A 71 3.91 10.38 3.19
CA GLU A 71 3.33 11.54 2.50
C GLU A 71 3.04 12.71 3.43
N GLN A 72 2.92 12.44 4.73
CA GLN A 72 2.66 13.45 5.75
C GLN A 72 3.60 13.28 6.95
N PRO A 73 4.02 14.39 7.59
CA PRO A 73 4.73 14.34 8.87
C PRO A 73 3.79 13.90 10.00
N GLY A 74 4.33 13.52 11.16
CA GLY A 74 3.55 13.25 12.37
C GLY A 74 3.65 11.81 12.88
N GLY A 75 4.61 11.05 12.37
CA GLY A 75 4.89 9.68 12.81
C GLY A 75 6.13 9.56 13.70
N ASP A 76 6.27 10.41 14.73
CA ASP A 76 7.42 10.35 15.62
C ASP A 76 7.54 8.96 16.28
N GLY A 77 8.70 8.33 16.10
CA GLY A 77 8.95 6.98 16.59
C GLY A 77 8.36 5.85 15.72
N VAL A 78 7.53 6.15 14.72
CA VAL A 78 7.07 5.15 13.73
C VAL A 78 8.24 4.61 12.93
N ARG A 79 8.25 3.30 12.69
CA ARG A 79 9.24 2.65 11.82
C ARG A 79 8.54 1.72 10.83
N VAL A 80 8.92 1.85 9.57
CA VAL A 80 8.53 0.97 8.47
C VAL A 80 9.78 0.19 8.05
N ALA A 81 9.75 -1.13 8.17
CA ALA A 81 10.91 -2.00 7.96
C ALA A 81 12.18 -1.48 8.69
N GLY A 82 12.02 -0.91 9.90
CA GLY A 82 13.08 -0.32 10.71
C GLY A 82 13.43 1.14 10.39
N TYR A 83 12.91 1.70 9.30
CA TYR A 83 13.25 3.04 8.82
C TYR A 83 12.15 4.06 9.12
N THR A 84 12.52 5.34 9.15
CA THR A 84 11.57 6.44 9.28
C THR A 84 10.68 6.52 8.03
N PRO A 85 9.33 6.63 8.15
CA PRO A 85 8.45 6.82 7.02
C PRO A 85 8.92 7.96 6.11
N GLY A 86 8.79 7.78 4.79
CA GLY A 86 9.23 8.77 3.78
C GLY A 86 10.71 8.71 3.42
N SER A 87 11.58 8.04 4.19
CA SER A 87 12.95 7.76 3.76
C SER A 87 12.97 6.81 2.55
N LEU A 88 14.04 6.84 1.76
CA LEU A 88 14.15 5.96 0.58
C LEU A 88 13.99 4.47 0.93
N PRO A 89 14.63 3.92 1.99
CA PRO A 89 14.42 2.53 2.37
C PRO A 89 12.97 2.21 2.79
N ALA A 90 12.32 3.12 3.54
CA ALA A 90 10.92 2.92 3.93
C ALA A 90 9.99 2.92 2.71
N ARG A 91 10.22 3.83 1.75
CA ARG A 91 9.46 3.87 0.48
C ARG A 91 9.67 2.61 -0.35
N ALA A 92 10.89 2.10 -0.42
CA ALA A 92 11.22 0.86 -1.14
C ALA A 92 10.54 -0.37 -0.51
N ALA A 93 10.19 -0.31 0.78
CA ALA A 93 9.52 -1.38 1.53
C ALA A 93 7.98 -1.24 1.59
N THR A 94 7.40 -0.15 1.04
CA THR A 94 5.98 0.18 1.21
C THR A 94 5.26 0.33 -0.12
N ALA A 95 4.15 -0.38 -0.29
CA ALA A 95 3.15 -0.09 -1.32
C ALA A 95 1.96 0.64 -0.68
N TRP A 96 1.44 1.67 -1.35
CA TRP A 96 0.34 2.48 -0.85
C TRP A 96 -0.74 2.67 -1.92
N VAL A 97 -1.99 2.35 -1.58
CA VAL A 97 -3.17 2.59 -2.43
C VAL A 97 -4.17 3.44 -1.66
N PRO A 98 -4.32 4.72 -1.99
CA PRO A 98 -5.36 5.57 -1.42
C PRO A 98 -6.75 5.19 -1.95
N THR A 99 -7.80 5.68 -1.28
CA THR A 99 -9.21 5.49 -1.70
C THR A 99 -9.45 5.96 -3.15
N ASP A 100 -8.77 7.02 -3.56
CA ASP A 100 -8.78 7.51 -4.94
C ASP A 100 -7.35 7.44 -5.48
N ALA A 101 -7.04 6.34 -6.16
CA ALA A 101 -5.70 6.07 -6.62
C ALA A 101 -5.42 6.82 -7.94
N PRO A 102 -4.56 7.84 -7.94
CA PRO A 102 -4.15 8.51 -9.16
C PRO A 102 -3.27 7.58 -10.01
N LEU A 103 -3.50 7.56 -11.31
CA LEU A 103 -2.60 6.95 -12.28
C LEU A 103 -1.98 8.06 -13.13
N PRO A 104 -0.72 7.91 -13.60
CA PRO A 104 -0.10 8.85 -14.52
C PRO A 104 -0.92 8.97 -15.81
N ASP A 105 -1.13 10.18 -16.29
CA ASP A 105 -1.97 10.44 -17.47
C ASP A 105 -1.28 10.09 -18.80
N ASP A 106 0.00 9.83 -18.79
CA ASP A 106 0.89 9.56 -19.92
C ASP A 106 1.27 8.07 -20.07
N LEU A 107 0.64 7.19 -19.31
CA LEU A 107 0.82 5.74 -19.41
C LEU A 107 -0.53 5.04 -19.47
N SER A 108 -0.69 4.06 -20.37
CA SER A 108 -1.83 3.13 -20.30
C SER A 108 -1.77 2.29 -19.02
N ALA A 109 -2.85 1.62 -18.67
CA ALA A 109 -2.90 0.76 -17.49
C ALA A 109 -1.81 -0.31 -17.50
N GLY A 110 -1.57 -0.96 -18.63
CA GLY A 110 -0.52 -1.97 -18.78
C GLY A 110 0.87 -1.35 -18.69
N GLU A 111 1.13 -0.24 -19.37
CA GLU A 111 2.41 0.48 -19.31
C GLU A 111 2.70 0.93 -17.87
N PHE A 112 1.72 1.39 -17.13
CA PHE A 112 1.87 1.72 -15.71
C PHE A 112 2.30 0.51 -14.87
N LEU A 113 1.72 -0.68 -15.10
CA LEU A 113 2.15 -1.90 -14.40
C LEU A 113 3.58 -2.28 -14.75
N HIS A 114 3.97 -2.21 -16.03
CA HIS A 114 5.34 -2.46 -16.48
C HIS A 114 6.32 -1.45 -15.90
N PHE A 115 6.00 -0.17 -15.95
CA PHE A 115 6.80 0.91 -15.39
C PHE A 115 7.00 0.72 -13.88
N THR A 116 5.91 0.43 -13.16
CA THR A 116 5.95 0.19 -11.72
C THR A 116 6.85 -1.00 -11.38
N ALA A 117 6.71 -2.13 -12.06
CA ALA A 117 7.56 -3.29 -11.86
C ALA A 117 9.04 -2.97 -12.10
N ALA A 118 9.34 -2.25 -13.18
CA ALA A 118 10.70 -1.82 -13.52
C ALA A 118 11.30 -0.88 -12.48
N LEU A 119 10.51 0.10 -11.97
CA LEU A 119 10.95 1.06 -10.95
C LEU A 119 11.40 0.37 -9.66
N TRP A 120 10.68 -0.67 -9.23
CA TRP A 120 11.06 -1.49 -8.07
C TRP A 120 11.99 -2.65 -8.43
N SER A 121 12.39 -2.79 -9.72
CA SER A 121 13.18 -3.92 -10.22
C SER A 121 12.60 -5.28 -9.84
N ARG A 122 11.29 -5.37 -10.00
CA ARG A 122 10.50 -6.59 -9.77
C ARG A 122 9.99 -7.16 -11.10
N PRO A 123 9.73 -8.46 -11.18
CA PRO A 123 9.08 -9.04 -12.35
C PRO A 123 7.66 -8.47 -12.49
N VAL A 124 7.23 -8.17 -13.73
CA VAL A 124 5.88 -7.66 -14.00
C VAL A 124 4.80 -8.75 -13.91
N ALA A 125 5.18 -10.01 -14.04
CA ALA A 125 4.23 -11.12 -14.10
C ALA A 125 3.24 -11.20 -12.92
N PRO A 126 3.64 -11.00 -11.63
CA PRO A 126 2.68 -10.98 -10.52
C PRO A 126 1.65 -9.85 -10.64
N LEU A 127 2.08 -8.65 -11.10
CA LEU A 127 1.19 -7.51 -11.29
C LEU A 127 0.14 -7.81 -12.37
N LEU A 128 0.57 -8.35 -13.52
CA LEU A 128 -0.32 -8.72 -14.63
C LEU A 128 -1.25 -9.89 -14.27
N THR A 129 -0.76 -10.85 -13.50
CA THR A 129 -1.58 -11.97 -13.01
C THR A 129 -2.73 -11.47 -12.14
N LEU A 130 -2.44 -10.56 -11.21
CA LEU A 130 -3.48 -9.96 -10.38
C LEU A 130 -4.42 -9.05 -11.19
N ALA A 131 -3.88 -8.28 -12.13
CA ALA A 131 -4.69 -7.49 -13.06
C ALA A 131 -5.68 -8.37 -13.84
N GLY A 132 -5.25 -9.52 -14.34
CA GLY A 132 -6.12 -10.51 -14.97
C GLY A 132 -7.21 -11.04 -14.04
N ALA A 133 -6.84 -11.39 -12.79
CA ALA A 133 -7.79 -11.85 -11.78
C ALA A 133 -8.84 -10.78 -11.40
N LEU A 134 -8.48 -9.50 -11.47
CA LEU A 134 -9.37 -8.35 -11.26
C LEU A 134 -10.16 -7.94 -12.52
N GLY A 135 -10.04 -8.71 -13.63
CA GLY A 135 -10.78 -8.50 -14.87
C GLY A 135 -10.26 -7.33 -15.74
N LEU A 136 -8.96 -7.01 -15.62
CA LEU A 136 -8.36 -5.87 -16.33
C LEU A 136 -7.82 -6.19 -17.71
N ASN A 137 -7.86 -7.44 -18.21
CA ASN A 137 -7.20 -7.85 -19.46
C ASN A 137 -7.56 -6.96 -20.66
N ARG A 138 -8.84 -6.56 -20.79
CA ARG A 138 -9.32 -5.68 -21.88
C ARG A 138 -9.02 -4.19 -21.66
N TRP A 139 -8.49 -3.84 -20.50
CA TRP A 139 -8.25 -2.45 -20.11
C TRP A 139 -6.76 -2.10 -20.07
N LEU A 140 -5.86 -3.06 -20.34
CA LEU A 140 -4.41 -2.83 -20.22
C LEU A 140 -3.89 -1.78 -21.20
N ASP A 141 -4.47 -1.69 -22.39
CA ASP A 141 -4.08 -0.71 -23.43
C ASP A 141 -4.85 0.60 -23.34
N VAL A 142 -5.70 0.77 -22.29
CA VAL A 142 -6.57 1.94 -22.13
C VAL A 142 -5.91 2.97 -21.22
N TRP A 143 -6.08 4.24 -21.56
CA TRP A 143 -5.54 5.38 -20.83
C TRP A 143 -6.36 5.69 -19.57
N PRO A 144 -5.75 6.21 -18.48
CA PRO A 144 -6.43 6.46 -17.21
C PRO A 144 -7.66 7.34 -17.30
N GLN A 145 -7.69 8.31 -18.23
CA GLN A 145 -8.82 9.23 -18.44
C GLN A 145 -10.07 8.51 -18.93
N GLU A 146 -9.90 7.38 -19.63
CA GLU A 146 -10.99 6.55 -20.16
C GLU A 146 -11.44 5.47 -19.17
N LEU A 147 -10.68 5.25 -18.09
CA LEU A 147 -10.99 4.24 -17.08
C LEU A 147 -11.99 4.77 -16.05
N SER A 148 -12.93 3.93 -15.65
CA SER A 148 -13.76 4.21 -14.47
C SER A 148 -12.91 4.29 -13.20
N ARG A 149 -13.42 4.95 -12.16
CA ARG A 149 -12.77 4.99 -10.85
C ARG A 149 -12.45 3.58 -10.32
N GLY A 150 -13.41 2.65 -10.43
CA GLY A 150 -13.19 1.27 -9.99
C GLY A 150 -12.11 0.54 -10.81
N THR A 151 -12.03 0.82 -12.12
CA THR A 151 -10.97 0.24 -12.97
C THR A 151 -9.60 0.79 -12.61
N ARG A 152 -9.46 2.11 -12.37
CA ARG A 152 -8.21 2.72 -11.87
C ARG A 152 -7.80 2.13 -10.53
N GLN A 153 -8.75 1.94 -9.61
CA GLN A 153 -8.50 1.30 -8.32
C GLN A 153 -7.95 -0.13 -8.48
N LYS A 154 -8.54 -0.93 -9.39
CA LYS A 154 -8.04 -2.29 -9.69
C LYS A 154 -6.61 -2.28 -10.24
N VAL A 155 -6.25 -1.31 -11.09
CA VAL A 155 -4.87 -1.16 -11.61
C VAL A 155 -3.90 -0.86 -10.47
N ALA A 156 -4.23 0.10 -9.58
CA ALA A 156 -3.40 0.46 -8.44
C ALA A 156 -3.24 -0.71 -7.45
N LEU A 157 -4.31 -1.46 -7.18
CA LEU A 157 -4.28 -2.67 -6.35
C LEU A 157 -3.38 -3.75 -6.96
N SER A 158 -3.45 -3.94 -8.29
CA SER A 158 -2.59 -4.89 -9.01
C SER A 158 -1.11 -4.52 -8.88
N ALA A 159 -0.79 -3.25 -9.02
CA ALA A 159 0.55 -2.74 -8.82
C ALA A 159 1.03 -2.98 -7.38
N ALA A 160 0.25 -2.53 -6.39
CA ALA A 160 0.66 -2.54 -4.98
C ALA A 160 0.86 -3.95 -4.42
N LEU A 161 -0.08 -4.86 -4.66
CA LEU A 161 0.02 -6.23 -4.15
C LEU A 161 0.97 -7.09 -4.99
N GLY A 162 1.04 -6.86 -6.31
CA GLY A 162 1.94 -7.60 -7.19
C GLY A 162 3.42 -7.25 -7.04
N LEU A 163 3.77 -6.09 -6.47
CA LEU A 163 5.15 -5.73 -6.10
C LEU A 163 5.71 -6.58 -4.96
N GLU A 164 4.85 -7.21 -4.17
CA GLU A 164 5.21 -8.08 -3.05
C GLU A 164 6.16 -7.41 -2.03
N LEU A 165 5.96 -6.14 -1.74
CA LEU A 165 6.75 -5.37 -0.78
C LEU A 165 6.43 -5.79 0.68
N PRO A 166 7.35 -5.58 1.63
CA PRO A 166 7.14 -5.94 3.04
C PRO A 166 5.87 -5.38 3.68
N LEU A 167 5.48 -4.16 3.34
CA LEU A 167 4.28 -3.49 3.85
C LEU A 167 3.38 -3.01 2.70
N THR A 168 2.09 -3.32 2.78
CA THR A 168 1.07 -2.78 1.87
C THR A 168 0.01 -2.05 2.67
N LEU A 169 -0.26 -0.80 2.30
CA LEU A 169 -1.24 0.09 2.91
C LEU A 169 -2.42 0.26 1.94
N LEU A 170 -3.64 -0.02 2.38
CA LEU A 170 -4.84 0.02 1.54
C LEU A 170 -5.95 0.83 2.21
N ASP A 171 -6.37 1.92 1.58
CA ASP A 171 -7.46 2.78 2.08
C ASP A 171 -8.75 2.49 1.35
N GLU A 172 -9.73 1.87 2.03
CA GLU A 172 -11.06 1.50 1.51
C GLU A 172 -11.00 0.71 0.17
N PRO A 173 -10.18 -0.36 0.06
CA PRO A 173 -9.90 -0.99 -1.23
C PRO A 173 -11.11 -1.68 -1.85
N PHE A 174 -12.17 -1.96 -1.09
CA PHE A 174 -13.36 -2.71 -1.55
C PHE A 174 -14.50 -1.82 -2.07
N GLY A 175 -14.44 -0.51 -1.80
CA GLY A 175 -15.58 0.41 -1.98
C GLY A 175 -16.13 0.50 -3.40
N THR A 176 -15.27 0.33 -4.42
CA THR A 176 -15.64 0.46 -5.83
C THR A 176 -15.65 -0.88 -6.60
N LEU A 177 -15.39 -1.99 -5.90
CA LEU A 177 -15.24 -3.30 -6.53
C LEU A 177 -16.58 -4.06 -6.60
N ASP A 178 -16.78 -4.76 -7.72
CA ASP A 178 -17.82 -5.79 -7.86
C ASP A 178 -17.50 -7.04 -7.02
N ALA A 179 -18.44 -7.96 -6.90
CA ALA A 179 -18.31 -9.15 -6.05
C ALA A 179 -17.13 -10.04 -6.45
N ASP A 180 -16.91 -10.27 -7.75
CA ASP A 180 -15.84 -11.13 -8.25
C ASP A 180 -14.47 -10.49 -7.98
N SER A 181 -14.35 -9.18 -8.19
CA SER A 181 -13.12 -8.43 -7.90
C SER A 181 -12.83 -8.37 -6.39
N ARG A 182 -13.87 -8.28 -5.54
CA ARG A 182 -13.69 -8.37 -4.08
C ARG A 182 -13.13 -9.73 -3.67
N ALA A 183 -13.66 -10.81 -4.22
CA ALA A 183 -13.17 -12.16 -3.95
C ALA A 183 -11.71 -12.33 -4.42
N ALA A 184 -11.39 -11.87 -5.63
CA ALA A 184 -10.03 -11.90 -6.17
C ALA A 184 -9.05 -11.06 -5.34
N LEU A 185 -9.48 -9.89 -4.85
CA LEU A 185 -8.67 -9.05 -3.98
C LEU A 185 -8.39 -9.72 -2.64
N LEU A 186 -9.41 -10.31 -2.00
CA LEU A 186 -9.25 -11.04 -0.74
C LEU A 186 -8.27 -12.20 -0.88
N ASP A 187 -8.39 -12.98 -1.95
CA ASP A 187 -7.48 -14.09 -2.25
C ASP A 187 -6.04 -13.58 -2.48
N ALA A 188 -5.86 -12.47 -3.20
CA ALA A 188 -4.54 -11.84 -3.35
C ALA A 188 -3.94 -11.36 -2.03
N MET A 189 -4.74 -10.75 -1.16
CA MET A 189 -4.31 -10.32 0.17
C MET A 189 -3.94 -11.52 1.04
N GLN A 190 -4.72 -12.61 0.98
CA GLN A 190 -4.42 -13.85 1.71
C GLN A 190 -3.11 -14.48 1.25
N ARG A 191 -2.88 -14.58 -0.07
CA ARG A 191 -1.60 -15.06 -0.63
C ARG A 191 -0.44 -14.16 -0.20
N ARG A 192 -0.64 -12.84 -0.23
CA ARG A 192 0.41 -11.89 0.19
C ARG A 192 0.77 -12.06 1.66
N ALA A 193 -0.23 -12.20 2.55
CA ALA A 193 0.00 -12.46 3.96
C ALA A 193 0.69 -13.82 4.18
N ALA A 194 0.25 -14.88 3.51
CA ALA A 194 0.87 -16.20 3.60
C ALA A 194 2.34 -16.20 3.13
N ALA A 195 2.70 -15.31 2.17
CA ALA A 195 4.07 -15.11 1.71
C ALA A 195 4.90 -14.16 2.62
N GLY A 196 4.37 -13.76 3.78
CA GLY A 196 5.08 -12.94 4.77
C GLY A 196 4.88 -11.43 4.60
N GLY A 197 4.08 -10.94 3.65
CA GLY A 197 3.76 -9.51 3.55
C GLY A 197 2.80 -9.06 4.63
N ALA A 198 3.04 -7.90 5.21
CA ALA A 198 2.12 -7.26 6.14
C ALA A 198 1.17 -6.31 5.42
N LEU A 199 -0.08 -6.26 5.88
CA LEU A 199 -1.12 -5.42 5.29
C LEU A 199 -1.73 -4.52 6.38
N VAL A 200 -1.91 -3.24 6.09
CA VAL A 200 -2.72 -2.32 6.89
C VAL A 200 -3.88 -1.84 6.04
N VAL A 201 -5.10 -2.09 6.48
CA VAL A 201 -6.30 -1.90 5.65
C VAL A 201 -7.35 -1.14 6.43
N THR A 202 -7.97 -0.16 5.78
CA THR A 202 -9.23 0.44 6.25
C THR A 202 -10.39 -0.16 5.47
N THR A 203 -11.48 -0.44 6.16
CA THR A 203 -12.77 -0.79 5.54
C THR A 203 -13.89 -0.58 6.55
N HIS A 204 -15.11 -0.35 6.07
CA HIS A 204 -16.30 -0.22 6.92
C HIS A 204 -17.09 -1.53 7.06
N GLY A 205 -16.81 -2.49 6.20
CA GLY A 205 -17.49 -3.77 6.17
C GLY A 205 -16.76 -4.88 6.94
N SER A 206 -17.24 -6.09 6.74
CA SER A 206 -16.69 -7.32 7.31
C SER A 206 -15.79 -8.09 6.32
N GLU A 207 -15.36 -7.45 5.24
CA GLU A 207 -14.62 -8.08 4.13
C GLU A 207 -13.33 -8.75 4.61
N LEU A 208 -12.69 -8.17 5.63
CA LEU A 208 -11.43 -8.70 6.16
C LEU A 208 -11.58 -9.93 7.08
N THR A 209 -12.81 -10.32 7.46
CA THR A 209 -13.05 -11.44 8.40
C THR A 209 -12.31 -12.74 7.99
N PRO A 210 -12.26 -13.13 6.71
CA PRO A 210 -11.53 -14.32 6.30
C PRO A 210 -10.02 -14.27 6.57
N LEU A 211 -9.44 -13.07 6.64
CA LEU A 211 -8.02 -12.83 6.90
C LEU A 211 -7.67 -12.80 8.39
N ARG A 212 -8.65 -12.90 9.29
CA ARG A 212 -8.48 -12.85 10.75
C ARG A 212 -7.60 -11.67 11.19
N PRO A 213 -7.94 -10.43 10.82
CA PRO A 213 -7.08 -9.28 11.08
C PRO A 213 -6.96 -8.98 12.57
N ARG A 214 -5.82 -8.47 12.97
CA ARG A 214 -5.74 -7.69 14.22
C ARG A 214 -6.45 -6.36 14.00
N THR A 215 -7.08 -5.83 15.03
CA THR A 215 -7.74 -4.52 14.95
C THR A 215 -6.97 -3.48 15.74
N LEU A 216 -6.70 -2.34 15.12
CA LEU A 216 -6.22 -1.13 15.78
C LEU A 216 -7.32 -0.08 15.69
N THR A 217 -7.84 0.35 16.82
CA THR A 217 -8.84 1.41 16.88
C THR A 217 -8.17 2.77 17.04
N LEU A 218 -8.59 3.73 16.23
CA LEU A 218 -8.28 5.14 16.42
C LEU A 218 -9.40 5.76 17.26
N ASP A 219 -9.00 6.36 18.39
CA ASP A 219 -9.91 7.11 19.25
C ASP A 219 -9.74 8.60 18.98
N PRO A 220 -10.83 9.39 18.90
CA PRO A 220 -10.75 10.84 18.80
C PRO A 220 -9.90 11.41 19.96
N ALA A 221 -9.07 12.41 19.67
CA ALA A 221 -8.19 13.05 20.66
C ALA A 221 -8.92 14.08 21.52
#